data_948388cabd61e03f96fe7f21d169db26
#
_entry.id   948388cabd61e03f96fe7f21d169db26
#
_cell.length_a   1.000
_cell.length_b   1.000
_cell.length_c   1.000
_cell.angle_alpha   90.00
_cell.angle_beta   90.00
_cell.angle_gamma   90.00
#
_symmetry.space_group_name_H-M   'P 1'
#
loop_
_entity.id
_entity.type
_entity.pdbx_description
1 polymer ?
#
loop_
_entity_poly.entity_id
_entity_poly.type
_entity_poly.pdbx_seq_one_letter_code
_entity_poly.pdbx_strand_id
1 'polypeptide(L)'
;MTRTASLSRRQLLRGATVIAVGGASALLTACGESALTAEDGSTPSPSPAAPTSAPATAAAATQAPTPPTASPTPPTATRVDMLPRATVAPTTPAPTAAPTTPPATPAPSPTATPIQAADVVLADGAITLPGSVVARREPRLIAPESHHRGQIEIWRSGGWQTNFDLSVVSYGEILSGGVPRDGIPPIDAPTFVAAPEADAWLDDREPVVVFGANGETRAYPLQILTWHEIANDVVGGRPVAVTFCPLCNSALVFDREVLGATMRFGVSGNLRNSDLIMWDDLTETWWQQLTGEGIVGDLAGYFLDPLPSQLIGYGEFKASFPNGMVLGRDTGFRRDYGRNPYPGYDAARGSPFLFRGELDDRLRSGERVVAIEIGGEAVAYAFTHLQSVGVVNDVVGGLPVVVFWSPETASALDARAIADAKAVGSGVAFGREVAGRTLTFEPGDGAFTDRETGSTWSIAGEAVAGALEGIQLPPVVHANHFWFAWAAFYPETRLVK
;
A
#
# COMPACT_ATOMS: atom_id res chain seq x y z
N MET A 1 -14.87 49.75 8.66
CA MET A 1 -15.14 48.98 9.88
C MET A 1 -16.45 48.23 9.67
N THR A 2 -16.40 47.05 9.10
CA THR A 2 -17.58 46.20 8.87
C THR A 2 -17.28 44.86 9.58
N ARG A 3 -17.98 44.60 10.68
CA ARG A 3 -17.88 43.36 11.45
C ARG A 3 -18.71 42.31 10.74
N THR A 4 -18.06 41.29 10.22
CA THR A 4 -18.72 40.07 9.77
C THR A 4 -18.91 39.15 11.00
N ALA A 5 -20.15 38.93 11.41
CA ALA A 5 -20.51 37.99 12.49
C ALA A 5 -20.56 36.59 11.90
N SER A 6 -19.72 35.71 12.39
CA SER A 6 -19.79 34.26 12.08
C SER A 6 -20.86 33.63 12.98
N LEU A 7 -21.89 33.02 12.39
CA LEU A 7 -22.91 32.26 13.06
C LEU A 7 -22.36 30.85 13.36
N SER A 8 -22.45 30.41 14.60
CA SER A 8 -22.03 29.07 15.02
C SER A 8 -23.01 27.99 14.51
N ARG A 9 -22.50 26.78 14.20
CA ARG A 9 -23.29 25.62 13.72
C ARG A 9 -24.49 25.23 14.61
N ARG A 10 -24.53 25.63 15.87
CA ARG A 10 -25.68 25.41 16.77
C ARG A 10 -26.92 26.23 16.44
N GLN A 11 -26.82 27.28 15.65
CA GLN A 11 -27.96 28.13 15.27
C GLN A 11 -28.67 27.67 13.99
N LEU A 12 -28.03 26.83 13.18
CA LEU A 12 -28.61 26.28 11.92
C LEU A 12 -29.52 25.04 12.14
N LEU A 13 -29.49 24.42 13.30
CA LEU A 13 -30.28 23.18 13.58
C LEU A 13 -31.57 23.42 14.39
N ARG A 14 -32.01 24.66 14.59
CA ARG A 14 -33.27 24.98 15.33
C ARG A 14 -34.43 25.47 14.44
N GLY A 15 -34.43 25.22 13.15
CA GLY A 15 -35.43 25.70 12.22
C GLY A 15 -36.17 24.62 11.41
N ALA A 16 -36.46 23.45 11.97
CA ALA A 16 -37.37 22.47 11.33
C ALA A 16 -38.58 22.23 12.23
N THR A 17 -39.67 22.93 11.96
CA THR A 17 -40.96 22.81 12.63
C THR A 17 -41.65 21.52 12.18
N VAL A 18 -42.02 20.71 13.17
CA VAL A 18 -42.86 19.52 13.03
C VAL A 18 -44.27 19.94 12.64
N ILE A 19 -44.81 19.40 11.54
CA ILE A 19 -46.24 19.35 11.27
C ILE A 19 -46.69 17.90 11.45
N ALA A 20 -47.36 17.64 12.56
CA ALA A 20 -48.11 16.41 12.79
C ALA A 20 -49.53 16.55 12.22
N VAL A 21 -49.95 15.64 11.39
CA VAL A 21 -51.37 15.43 11.06
C VAL A 21 -51.72 14.01 11.47
N GLY A 22 -52.67 13.93 12.39
CA GLY A 22 -53.18 12.70 12.94
C GLY A 22 -54.27 12.06 12.03
N GLY A 23 -54.56 10.80 12.33
CA GLY A 23 -55.69 10.06 11.74
C GLY A 23 -55.62 8.59 12.11
N ALA A 24 -56.22 8.27 13.22
CA ALA A 24 -57.31 7.35 13.50
C ALA A 24 -57.09 5.84 13.32
N SER A 25 -57.35 5.19 14.42
CA SER A 25 -57.49 3.78 14.74
C SER A 25 -58.51 3.01 13.88
N ALA A 26 -58.26 1.70 13.71
CA ALA A 26 -59.30 0.66 13.75
C ALA A 26 -58.68 -0.68 14.16
N LEU A 27 -59.13 -1.17 15.32
CA LEU A 27 -59.03 -2.56 15.78
C LEU A 27 -59.92 -3.46 14.90
N LEU A 28 -59.46 -4.68 14.65
CA LEU A 28 -60.37 -5.85 14.61
C LEU A 28 -59.60 -7.14 14.88
N THR A 29 -60.04 -7.78 15.97
CA THR A 29 -59.74 -9.10 16.47
C THR A 29 -60.53 -10.13 15.69
N ALA A 30 -59.97 -11.28 15.36
CA ALA A 30 -60.71 -12.53 15.28
C ALA A 30 -59.81 -13.75 15.33
N CYS A 31 -60.09 -14.60 16.31
CA CYS A 31 -59.59 -15.95 16.51
C CYS A 31 -60.12 -16.94 15.48
N GLY A 32 -59.45 -18.08 15.33
CA GLY A 32 -59.96 -19.24 14.61
C GLY A 32 -58.97 -20.42 14.61
N GLU A 33 -59.12 -21.30 15.60
CA GLU A 33 -58.55 -22.66 15.67
C GLU A 33 -59.25 -23.61 14.70
N SER A 34 -58.51 -24.62 14.22
CA SER A 34 -58.90 -26.07 14.04
C SER A 34 -57.88 -26.69 13.07
N ALA A 35 -57.11 -27.62 13.41
CA ALA A 35 -57.03 -29.02 13.79
C ALA A 35 -57.42 -30.04 12.69
N LEU A 36 -56.54 -31.08 12.59
CA LEU A 36 -56.71 -32.45 12.07
C LEU A 36 -56.69 -32.61 10.54
N THR A 37 -56.02 -33.57 9.90
CA THR A 37 -55.58 -34.97 10.18
C THR A 37 -54.67 -35.38 9.03
N ALA A 38 -53.61 -36.09 9.26
CA ALA A 38 -53.20 -37.49 9.07
C ALA A 38 -53.17 -38.10 7.65
N GLU A 39 -52.14 -38.88 7.46
CA GLU A 39 -51.89 -40.05 6.58
C GLU A 39 -51.43 -39.72 5.15
N ASP A 40 -50.53 -40.46 4.56
CA ASP A 40 -49.74 -41.68 4.78
C ASP A 40 -48.86 -41.86 3.54
N GLY A 41 -47.76 -42.57 3.70
CA GLY A 41 -47.28 -43.45 2.65
C GLY A 41 -46.12 -43.00 1.78
N SER A 42 -45.05 -43.70 1.99
CA SER A 42 -44.18 -44.34 0.98
C SER A 42 -42.67 -44.06 1.09
N THR A 43 -42.07 -45.03 1.71
CA THR A 43 -40.79 -45.73 1.40
C THR A 43 -39.57 -44.99 0.83
N PRO A 44 -38.40 -45.25 1.38
CA PRO A 44 -37.12 -44.68 0.95
C PRO A 44 -36.53 -45.44 -0.23
N SER A 45 -35.92 -44.76 -1.15
CA SER A 45 -35.12 -45.27 -2.24
C SER A 45 -33.63 -45.29 -1.86
N PRO A 46 -32.84 -46.24 -2.30
CA PRO A 46 -31.54 -46.55 -1.73
C PRO A 46 -30.38 -45.67 -2.28
N SER A 47 -29.46 -45.43 -1.40
CA SER A 47 -28.13 -44.85 -1.66
C SER A 47 -27.30 -45.78 -2.59
N PRO A 48 -26.55 -45.23 -3.55
CA PRO A 48 -25.61 -46.05 -4.31
C PRO A 48 -24.31 -46.27 -3.56
N ALA A 49 -23.84 -47.52 -3.60
CA ALA A 49 -22.66 -48.07 -2.95
C ALA A 49 -21.35 -47.48 -3.47
N ALA A 50 -20.36 -47.43 -2.58
CA ALA A 50 -18.96 -47.18 -2.85
C ALA A 50 -18.34 -48.30 -3.72
N PRO A 51 -17.39 -47.99 -4.63
CA PRO A 51 -16.66 -49.02 -5.35
C PRO A 51 -15.50 -49.57 -4.51
N THR A 52 -15.46 -50.89 -4.55
CA THR A 52 -14.52 -51.81 -3.94
C THR A 52 -13.08 -51.62 -4.49
N SER A 53 -12.12 -51.70 -3.60
CA SER A 53 -10.68 -51.80 -3.87
C SER A 53 -10.31 -53.09 -4.59
N ALA A 54 -9.47 -53.03 -5.62
CA ALA A 54 -8.79 -54.15 -6.24
C ALA A 54 -7.27 -54.10 -5.92
N PRO A 55 -6.56 -55.23 -5.98
CA PRO A 55 -5.37 -55.48 -5.19
C PRO A 55 -4.06 -54.99 -5.83
N ALA A 56 -3.08 -54.75 -4.96
CA ALA A 56 -1.71 -54.41 -5.28
C ALA A 56 -0.99 -55.52 -6.07
N THR A 57 -0.36 -55.11 -7.16
CA THR A 57 0.64 -55.93 -7.85
C THR A 57 2.03 -55.35 -7.55
N ALA A 58 2.87 -56.17 -6.94
CA ALA A 58 4.26 -55.84 -6.67
C ALA A 58 5.09 -55.97 -7.96
N ALA A 59 5.93 -54.99 -8.24
CA ALA A 59 7.06 -55.15 -9.15
C ALA A 59 8.18 -54.14 -8.91
N ALA A 60 9.37 -54.70 -8.71
CA ALA A 60 10.70 -54.25 -9.08
C ALA A 60 11.36 -53.10 -8.31
N ALA A 61 12.32 -53.52 -7.51
CA ALA A 61 13.43 -52.74 -7.01
C ALA A 61 14.24 -52.11 -8.16
N THR A 62 14.44 -50.83 -8.14
CA THR A 62 15.39 -50.12 -9.00
C THR A 62 16.49 -49.52 -8.12
N GLN A 63 17.70 -49.77 -8.54
CA GLN A 63 18.99 -49.54 -7.89
C GLN A 63 19.22 -48.06 -7.49
N ALA A 64 19.95 -47.90 -6.40
CA ALA A 64 20.50 -46.63 -5.94
C ALA A 64 21.55 -46.07 -6.93
N PRO A 65 21.62 -44.76 -7.14
CA PRO A 65 22.68 -44.14 -7.93
C PRO A 65 23.99 -44.10 -7.12
N THR A 66 25.08 -44.46 -7.80
CA THR A 66 26.47 -44.40 -7.35
C THR A 66 26.91 -42.95 -7.13
N PRO A 67 27.82 -42.66 -6.18
CA PRO A 67 28.34 -41.33 -5.93
C PRO A 67 29.27 -40.84 -7.05
N PRO A 68 29.32 -39.53 -7.34
CA PRO A 68 30.19 -39.03 -8.40
C PRO A 68 31.66 -39.02 -7.97
N THR A 69 32.48 -39.38 -8.94
CA THR A 69 33.94 -39.45 -8.94
C THR A 69 34.62 -38.10 -8.69
N ALA A 70 35.72 -38.11 -7.97
CA ALA A 70 36.54 -36.99 -7.54
C ALA A 70 36.97 -36.05 -8.67
N SER A 71 36.96 -34.73 -8.36
CA SER A 71 37.51 -33.65 -9.16
C SER A 71 39.03 -33.80 -9.39
N PRO A 72 39.55 -33.35 -10.54
CA PRO A 72 40.98 -33.33 -10.81
C PRO A 72 41.68 -32.17 -10.13
N THR A 73 42.88 -32.42 -9.66
CA THR A 73 43.86 -31.53 -9.04
C THR A 73 44.29 -30.40 -9.99
N PRO A 74 44.47 -29.16 -9.55
CA PRO A 74 44.98 -28.08 -10.40
C PRO A 74 46.45 -28.27 -10.73
N PRO A 75 46.95 -27.78 -11.91
CA PRO A 75 48.33 -27.96 -12.35
C PRO A 75 49.25 -26.99 -11.62
N THR A 76 50.43 -27.49 -11.34
CA THR A 76 51.60 -26.86 -10.74
C THR A 76 52.08 -25.63 -11.51
N ALA A 77 52.27 -24.51 -10.84
CA ALA A 77 52.83 -23.29 -11.40
C ALA A 77 54.28 -23.47 -11.84
N THR A 78 54.55 -23.24 -13.13
CA THR A 78 55.88 -23.19 -13.68
C THR A 78 56.49 -21.80 -13.44
N ARG A 79 57.68 -21.79 -12.86
CA ARG A 79 58.51 -20.64 -12.58
C ARG A 79 59.06 -20.07 -13.89
N VAL A 80 58.82 -18.80 -14.20
CA VAL A 80 59.46 -18.09 -15.29
C VAL A 80 60.52 -17.17 -14.78
N ASP A 81 61.70 -17.26 -15.41
CA ASP A 81 62.95 -16.58 -15.08
C ASP A 81 62.91 -15.07 -15.20
N MET A 82 63.76 -14.48 -14.38
CA MET A 82 64.01 -13.06 -14.26
C MET A 82 64.62 -12.43 -15.51
N LEU A 83 64.14 -11.25 -15.93
CA LEU A 83 64.83 -10.29 -16.77
C LEU A 83 65.27 -9.06 -15.97
N PRO A 84 66.31 -8.34 -16.39
CA PRO A 84 67.15 -7.51 -15.51
C PRO A 84 66.53 -6.15 -15.18
N ARG A 85 66.85 -5.74 -14.00
CA ARG A 85 66.57 -4.51 -13.28
C ARG A 85 67.02 -3.26 -14.06
N ALA A 86 66.08 -2.39 -14.48
CA ALA A 86 66.40 -1.03 -14.93
C ALA A 86 66.64 -0.11 -13.73
N THR A 87 67.73 0.65 -13.79
CA THR A 87 68.14 1.62 -12.81
C THR A 87 67.24 2.86 -12.86
N VAL A 88 66.55 3.16 -11.78
CA VAL A 88 65.73 4.35 -11.63
C VAL A 88 66.54 5.50 -11.04
N ALA A 89 66.51 6.64 -11.71
CA ALA A 89 67.09 7.90 -11.22
C ALA A 89 66.31 8.47 -10.03
N PRO A 90 66.90 9.24 -9.14
CA PRO A 90 66.20 9.75 -7.97
C PRO A 90 65.20 10.83 -8.33
N THR A 91 63.94 10.58 -7.97
CA THR A 91 62.85 11.55 -8.06
C THR A 91 62.79 12.41 -6.80
N THR A 92 62.70 13.72 -7.03
CA THR A 92 62.51 14.75 -6.03
C THR A 92 61.19 14.49 -5.23
N PRO A 93 61.13 14.63 -3.91
CA PRO A 93 59.95 14.42 -3.12
C PRO A 93 58.89 15.51 -3.45
N ALA A 94 57.68 15.08 -3.72
CA ALA A 94 56.51 15.95 -3.86
C ALA A 94 56.14 16.57 -2.50
N PRO A 95 55.52 17.79 -2.48
CA PRO A 95 55.16 18.45 -1.24
C PRO A 95 54.10 17.64 -0.49
N THR A 96 54.32 17.45 0.80
CA THR A 96 53.41 16.80 1.73
C THR A 96 52.03 17.52 1.74
N ALA A 97 50.97 16.84 1.37
CA ALA A 97 49.63 17.34 1.50
C ALA A 97 49.28 17.57 2.97
N ALA A 98 48.68 18.72 3.26
CA ALA A 98 48.17 19.06 4.58
C ALA A 98 47.10 18.02 5.02
N PRO A 99 46.97 17.72 6.32
CA PRO A 99 46.00 16.77 6.81
C PRO A 99 44.57 17.29 6.52
N THR A 100 43.85 16.56 5.69
CA THR A 100 42.41 16.76 5.50
C THR A 100 41.71 16.38 6.80
N THR A 101 41.02 17.34 7.40
CA THR A 101 40.10 17.12 8.52
C THR A 101 39.02 16.14 8.05
N PRO A 102 38.74 15.07 8.80
CA PRO A 102 37.63 14.19 8.45
C PRO A 102 36.30 14.99 8.44
N PRO A 103 35.34 14.66 7.56
CA PRO A 103 34.03 15.31 7.57
C PRO A 103 33.40 15.14 8.95
N ALA A 104 32.86 16.24 9.48
CA ALA A 104 32.16 16.24 10.75
C ALA A 104 31.02 15.21 10.71
N THR A 105 30.99 14.30 11.68
CA THR A 105 29.88 13.40 11.92
C THR A 105 28.63 14.25 12.07
N PRO A 106 27.54 13.99 11.32
CA PRO A 106 26.30 14.73 11.50
C PRO A 106 25.87 14.61 12.98
N ALA A 107 25.53 15.74 13.58
CA ALA A 107 24.99 15.77 14.93
C ALA A 107 23.75 14.85 14.98
N PRO A 108 23.54 14.09 16.06
CA PRO A 108 22.33 13.32 16.23
C PRO A 108 21.14 14.27 16.12
N SER A 109 20.16 13.91 15.29
CA SER A 109 18.86 14.60 15.25
C SER A 109 18.32 14.73 16.67
N PRO A 110 17.73 15.88 17.02
CA PRO A 110 17.14 16.04 18.35
C PRO A 110 16.11 14.92 18.55
N THR A 111 16.30 14.14 19.59
CA THR A 111 15.31 13.14 20.03
C THR A 111 14.00 13.88 20.29
N ALA A 112 12.96 13.62 19.49
CA ALA A 112 11.66 14.18 19.70
C ALA A 112 11.20 13.82 21.13
N THR A 113 10.77 14.80 21.88
CA THR A 113 10.16 14.56 23.19
C THR A 113 8.86 13.80 22.94
N PRO A 114 8.62 12.65 23.61
CA PRO A 114 7.36 11.94 23.44
C PRO A 114 6.20 12.87 23.77
N ILE A 115 5.22 12.96 22.87
CA ILE A 115 3.97 13.66 23.13
C ILE A 115 3.22 12.80 24.15
N GLN A 116 2.93 13.38 25.33
CA GLN A 116 2.07 12.72 26.29
C GLN A 116 0.62 12.86 25.83
N ALA A 117 -0.20 11.84 25.98
CA ALA A 117 -1.64 11.88 25.64
C ALA A 117 -2.37 13.09 26.26
N ALA A 118 -1.85 13.64 27.36
CA ALA A 118 -2.34 14.85 28.01
C ALA A 118 -2.06 16.14 27.23
N ASP A 119 -1.13 16.13 26.27
CA ASP A 119 -0.78 17.30 25.46
C ASP A 119 -1.68 17.43 24.21
N VAL A 120 -2.49 16.39 23.94
CA VAL A 120 -3.49 16.40 22.86
C VAL A 120 -4.79 16.94 23.43
N VAL A 121 -4.99 18.26 23.40
CA VAL A 121 -6.23 18.91 23.87
C VAL A 121 -7.30 18.75 22.81
N LEU A 122 -8.25 17.85 23.05
CA LEU A 122 -9.47 17.70 22.26
C LEU A 122 -10.44 18.85 22.62
N ALA A 123 -10.47 19.92 21.85
CA ALA A 123 -11.43 21.01 22.03
C ALA A 123 -12.71 20.69 21.24
N ASP A 124 -13.81 20.47 21.99
CA ASP A 124 -15.21 20.45 21.49
C ASP A 124 -15.49 19.64 20.19
N GLY A 125 -14.94 18.43 20.05
CA GLY A 125 -15.34 17.50 18.99
C GLY A 125 -14.94 17.88 17.56
N ALA A 126 -14.14 18.93 17.39
CA ALA A 126 -13.50 19.28 16.13
C ALA A 126 -12.03 19.54 16.38
N ILE A 127 -11.18 18.59 15.94
CA ILE A 127 -9.74 18.72 16.08
C ILE A 127 -9.24 19.49 14.87
N THR A 128 -8.86 20.76 15.10
CA THR A 128 -8.14 21.55 14.10
C THR A 128 -6.68 21.59 14.55
N LEU A 129 -5.83 20.90 13.79
CA LEU A 129 -4.41 20.88 14.03
C LEU A 129 -3.72 22.01 13.25
N PRO A 130 -2.64 22.59 13.76
CA PRO A 130 -1.82 23.49 12.98
C PRO A 130 -1.14 22.70 11.85
N GLY A 131 -1.67 22.82 10.63
CA GLY A 131 -1.14 22.23 9.39
C GLY A 131 -1.67 20.84 9.07
N SER A 132 -2.64 20.75 8.23
CA SER A 132 -3.05 19.72 7.29
C SER A 132 -3.78 18.44 7.74
N VAL A 133 -3.82 17.99 8.96
CA VAL A 133 -4.64 16.80 9.29
C VAL A 133 -6.03 17.24 9.80
N VAL A 134 -7.04 17.07 8.95
CA VAL A 134 -8.44 17.31 9.32
C VAL A 134 -9.07 15.95 9.62
N ALA A 135 -9.51 15.73 10.87
CA ALA A 135 -10.32 14.57 11.19
C ALA A 135 -11.58 14.58 10.32
N ARG A 136 -11.73 13.60 9.43
CA ARG A 136 -12.89 13.48 8.52
C ARG A 136 -14.12 12.91 9.24
N ARG A 137 -13.93 12.32 10.42
CA ARG A 137 -14.97 11.68 11.21
C ARG A 137 -14.86 12.09 12.68
N GLU A 138 -15.98 12.47 13.31
CA GLU A 138 -16.00 12.56 14.78
C GLU A 138 -15.71 11.16 15.34
N PRO A 139 -14.75 10.99 16.27
CA PRO A 139 -14.46 9.69 16.84
C PRO A 139 -15.73 9.15 17.51
N ARG A 140 -16.34 8.16 16.90
CA ARG A 140 -17.44 7.43 17.51
C ARG A 140 -16.81 6.46 18.49
N LEU A 141 -16.77 6.86 19.77
CA LEU A 141 -16.27 5.98 20.82
C LEU A 141 -17.13 4.72 20.83
N ILE A 142 -16.59 3.64 20.35
CA ILE A 142 -17.17 2.31 20.49
C ILE A 142 -16.62 1.78 21.82
N ALA A 143 -17.45 1.81 22.85
CA ALA A 143 -17.10 1.12 24.09
C ALA A 143 -16.84 -0.36 23.77
N PRO A 144 -15.70 -0.93 24.21
CA PRO A 144 -15.40 -2.32 23.92
C PRO A 144 -16.52 -3.21 24.44
N GLU A 145 -17.17 -3.94 23.55
CA GLU A 145 -18.17 -4.91 23.90
C GLU A 145 -17.57 -5.94 24.87
N SER A 146 -18.38 -6.40 25.83
CA SER A 146 -17.89 -7.25 26.94
C SER A 146 -17.16 -8.51 26.47
N HIS A 147 -17.50 -9.06 25.29
CA HIS A 147 -16.86 -10.23 24.71
C HIS A 147 -15.50 -9.95 24.06
N HIS A 148 -15.16 -8.68 23.75
CA HIS A 148 -13.85 -8.31 23.22
C HIS A 148 -12.81 -8.00 24.31
N ARG A 149 -13.22 -7.93 25.59
CA ARG A 149 -12.28 -7.64 26.69
C ARG A 149 -11.13 -8.64 26.76
N GLY A 150 -11.40 -9.92 26.50
CA GLY A 150 -10.36 -10.95 26.46
C GLY A 150 -9.30 -10.70 25.38
N GLN A 151 -9.71 -10.22 24.21
CA GLN A 151 -8.79 -9.88 23.13
C GLN A 151 -7.93 -8.65 23.49
N ILE A 152 -8.53 -7.63 24.10
CA ILE A 152 -7.82 -6.44 24.58
C ILE A 152 -6.77 -6.82 25.62
N GLU A 153 -7.12 -7.72 26.57
CA GLU A 153 -6.16 -8.20 27.58
C GLU A 153 -5.00 -9.01 26.96
N ILE A 154 -5.24 -9.74 25.86
CA ILE A 154 -4.16 -10.40 25.11
C ILE A 154 -3.20 -9.36 24.53
N TRP A 155 -3.71 -8.29 23.91
CA TRP A 155 -2.87 -7.23 23.36
C TRP A 155 -2.11 -6.49 24.48
N ARG A 156 -2.75 -6.11 25.57
CA ARG A 156 -2.08 -5.50 26.74
C ARG A 156 -0.99 -6.40 27.31
N SER A 157 -1.25 -7.69 27.43
CA SER A 157 -0.27 -8.68 27.88
C SER A 157 0.89 -8.84 26.90
N GLY A 158 0.64 -8.59 25.59
CA GLY A 158 1.64 -8.52 24.54
C GLY A 158 2.47 -7.23 24.55
N GLY A 159 2.26 -6.34 25.53
CA GLY A 159 3.03 -5.11 25.72
C GLY A 159 2.46 -3.88 25.01
N TRP A 160 1.23 -3.94 24.45
CA TRP A 160 0.56 -2.77 23.91
C TRP A 160 0.09 -1.83 25.01
N GLN A 161 0.44 -0.55 24.89
CA GLN A 161 -0.03 0.53 25.76
C GLN A 161 -1.10 1.39 25.10
N THR A 162 -1.53 1.00 23.92
CA THR A 162 -2.61 1.62 23.16
C THR A 162 -3.82 1.89 24.04
N ASN A 163 -4.41 3.07 23.92
CA ASN A 163 -5.65 3.41 24.58
C ASN A 163 -6.83 2.68 23.94
N PHE A 164 -7.09 1.45 24.40
CA PHE A 164 -8.17 0.62 23.87
C PHE A 164 -9.58 1.08 24.27
N ASP A 165 -9.73 2.17 25.01
CA ASP A 165 -11.04 2.76 25.29
C ASP A 165 -11.52 3.68 24.15
N LEU A 166 -10.62 4.03 23.21
CA LEU A 166 -10.87 4.86 22.04
C LEU A 166 -10.76 4.02 20.77
N SER A 167 -11.88 3.81 20.09
CA SER A 167 -11.93 3.09 18.81
C SER A 167 -13.05 3.62 17.93
N VAL A 168 -12.82 3.64 16.63
CA VAL A 168 -13.84 3.97 15.60
C VAL A 168 -14.34 2.73 14.86
N VAL A 169 -13.80 1.55 15.18
CA VAL A 169 -14.17 0.26 14.59
C VAL A 169 -14.50 -0.76 15.68
N SER A 170 -15.28 -1.79 15.35
CA SER A 170 -15.49 -2.92 16.25
C SER A 170 -14.21 -3.76 16.37
N TYR A 171 -13.86 -4.15 17.60
CA TYR A 171 -12.73 -5.07 17.83
C TYR A 171 -12.91 -6.44 17.18
N GLY A 172 -14.15 -6.85 16.88
CA GLY A 172 -14.46 -8.07 16.15
C GLY A 172 -13.99 -8.05 14.69
N GLU A 173 -13.76 -6.86 14.14
CA GLU A 173 -13.22 -6.70 12.77
C GLU A 173 -11.70 -6.86 12.73
N ILE A 174 -11.01 -6.75 13.88
CA ILE A 174 -9.55 -6.82 13.97
C ILE A 174 -9.11 -8.27 14.21
N LEU A 175 -8.32 -8.79 13.27
CA LEU A 175 -7.87 -10.17 13.28
C LEU A 175 -6.34 -10.22 13.41
N SER A 176 -5.84 -11.22 14.16
CA SER A 176 -4.40 -11.45 14.19
C SER A 176 -3.91 -12.00 12.85
N GLY A 177 -2.87 -11.39 12.29
CA GLY A 177 -2.14 -11.88 11.11
C GLY A 177 -1.17 -13.02 11.42
N GLY A 178 -1.06 -13.43 12.69
CA GLY A 178 -0.19 -14.52 13.12
C GLY A 178 1.25 -14.11 13.43
N VAL A 179 1.58 -12.82 13.34
CA VAL A 179 2.90 -12.26 13.70
C VAL A 179 2.76 -11.25 14.84
N PRO A 180 3.76 -11.12 15.74
CA PRO A 180 3.73 -10.11 16.78
C PRO A 180 3.97 -8.70 16.20
N ARG A 181 3.84 -7.67 17.05
CA ARG A 181 4.25 -6.30 16.75
C ARG A 181 5.65 -6.27 16.16
N ASP A 182 5.82 -5.64 14.98
CA ASP A 182 7.06 -5.60 14.18
C ASP A 182 7.69 -6.98 13.87
N GLY A 183 6.88 -8.05 13.92
CA GLY A 183 7.30 -9.39 13.45
C GLY A 183 7.61 -9.41 11.95
N ILE A 184 6.98 -8.49 11.19
CA ILE A 184 7.42 -8.01 9.89
C ILE A 184 8.11 -6.68 10.18
N PRO A 185 9.48 -6.64 10.25
CA PRO A 185 10.18 -5.46 10.73
C PRO A 185 10.15 -4.35 9.67
N PRO A 186 9.70 -3.13 10.01
CA PRO A 186 9.79 -1.99 9.09
C PRO A 186 11.26 -1.58 8.89
N ILE A 187 11.53 -0.86 7.78
CA ILE A 187 12.84 -0.29 7.50
C ILE A 187 12.88 1.12 8.08
N ASP A 188 13.65 1.30 9.16
CA ASP A 188 13.74 2.59 9.87
C ASP A 188 14.97 3.42 9.45
N ALA A 189 15.93 2.81 8.76
CA ALA A 189 17.12 3.45 8.24
C ALA A 189 17.37 2.98 6.79
N PRO A 190 16.55 3.39 5.84
CA PRO A 190 16.66 2.95 4.45
C PRO A 190 17.96 3.47 3.83
N THR A 191 18.64 2.60 3.09
CA THR A 191 19.81 2.93 2.29
C THR A 191 19.46 2.88 0.81
N PHE A 192 20.07 3.75 0.02
CA PHE A 192 19.74 3.89 -1.40
C PHE A 192 20.97 3.72 -2.28
N VAL A 193 20.74 3.16 -3.46
CA VAL A 193 21.75 2.96 -4.50
C VAL A 193 21.31 3.65 -5.78
N ALA A 194 22.26 3.97 -6.66
CA ALA A 194 21.92 4.46 -8.01
C ALA A 194 21.33 3.35 -8.87
N ALA A 195 20.51 3.70 -9.87
CA ALA A 195 19.88 2.73 -10.75
C ALA A 195 20.86 1.73 -11.40
N PRO A 196 22.06 2.10 -11.89
CA PRO A 196 23.00 1.13 -12.45
C PRO A 196 23.51 0.07 -11.45
N GLU A 197 23.49 0.36 -10.14
CA GLU A 197 23.82 -0.63 -9.12
C GLU A 197 22.61 -1.55 -8.86
N ALA A 198 21.40 -1.01 -8.90
CA ALA A 198 20.18 -1.77 -8.74
C ALA A 198 19.93 -2.73 -9.92
N ASP A 199 20.37 -2.41 -11.15
CA ASP A 199 20.26 -3.26 -12.35
C ASP A 199 20.90 -4.65 -12.15
N ALA A 200 21.83 -4.81 -11.20
CA ALA A 200 22.43 -6.10 -10.90
C ALA A 200 21.47 -7.11 -10.26
N TRP A 201 20.33 -6.64 -9.74
CA TRP A 201 19.43 -7.48 -8.93
C TRP A 201 17.92 -7.13 -9.04
N LEU A 202 17.56 -6.08 -9.75
CA LEU A 202 16.18 -5.65 -9.97
C LEU A 202 15.90 -5.65 -11.47
N ASP A 203 14.93 -6.45 -11.90
CA ASP A 203 14.51 -6.55 -13.29
C ASP A 203 13.63 -5.34 -13.68
N ASP A 204 13.73 -4.90 -14.92
CA ASP A 204 12.99 -3.75 -15.45
C ASP A 204 11.47 -3.85 -15.28
N ARG A 205 10.94 -5.07 -15.26
CA ARG A 205 9.50 -5.31 -15.06
C ARG A 205 9.07 -5.35 -13.61
N GLU A 206 10.01 -5.45 -12.65
CA GLU A 206 9.63 -5.53 -11.24
C GLU A 206 8.99 -4.22 -10.76
N PRO A 207 7.89 -4.30 -10.00
CA PRO A 207 7.18 -3.10 -9.52
C PRO A 207 7.96 -2.36 -8.46
N VAL A 208 7.94 -1.04 -8.56
CA VAL A 208 8.51 -0.12 -7.57
C VAL A 208 7.49 0.95 -7.19
N VAL A 209 7.42 1.30 -5.92
CA VAL A 209 6.73 2.50 -5.46
C VAL A 209 7.65 3.69 -5.70
N VAL A 210 7.18 4.70 -6.42
CA VAL A 210 7.93 5.93 -6.70
C VAL A 210 7.33 7.07 -5.90
N PHE A 211 8.19 7.75 -5.17
CA PHE A 211 7.83 8.98 -4.45
C PHE A 211 8.92 10.05 -4.66
N GLY A 212 8.48 11.28 -4.88
CA GLY A 212 9.37 12.43 -5.06
C GLY A 212 8.92 13.63 -4.24
N ALA A 213 9.88 14.34 -3.66
CA ALA A 213 9.66 15.60 -2.95
C ALA A 213 10.89 16.50 -3.10
N ASN A 214 10.67 17.80 -3.29
CA ASN A 214 11.70 18.83 -3.30
C ASN A 214 12.91 18.52 -4.21
N GLY A 215 12.66 17.91 -5.38
CA GLY A 215 13.70 17.56 -6.37
C GLY A 215 14.46 16.25 -6.10
N GLU A 216 14.13 15.53 -5.04
CA GLU A 216 14.62 14.17 -4.78
C GLU A 216 13.54 13.15 -5.13
N THR A 217 13.90 12.10 -5.89
CA THR A 217 12.98 11.02 -6.26
C THR A 217 13.58 9.67 -5.88
N ARG A 218 12.78 8.82 -5.27
CA ARG A 218 13.15 7.49 -4.80
C ARG A 218 12.19 6.42 -5.28
N ALA A 219 12.75 5.25 -5.59
CA ALA A 219 12.01 4.03 -5.88
C ALA A 219 12.18 3.03 -4.75
N TYR A 220 11.07 2.40 -4.35
CA TYR A 220 11.02 1.38 -3.30
C TYR A 220 10.53 0.07 -3.93
N PRO A 221 11.45 -0.87 -4.26
CA PRO A 221 11.06 -2.12 -4.91
C PRO A 221 10.13 -2.97 -4.07
N LEU A 222 9.04 -3.46 -4.67
CA LEU A 222 8.12 -4.35 -3.95
C LEU A 222 8.79 -5.65 -3.52
N GLN A 223 9.85 -6.10 -4.19
CA GLN A 223 10.65 -7.25 -3.73
C GLN A 223 11.25 -7.05 -2.33
N ILE A 224 11.39 -5.78 -1.88
CA ILE A 224 11.83 -5.42 -0.53
C ILE A 224 10.60 -5.19 0.35
N LEU A 225 9.65 -4.38 -0.11
CA LEU A 225 8.47 -4.02 0.70
C LEU A 225 7.57 -5.23 1.02
N THR A 226 7.55 -6.30 0.22
CA THR A 226 6.81 -7.55 0.57
C THR A 226 7.33 -8.22 1.85
N TRP A 227 8.55 -7.92 2.28
CA TRP A 227 9.19 -8.46 3.47
C TRP A 227 9.18 -7.52 4.66
N HIS A 228 8.87 -6.23 4.43
CA HIS A 228 8.98 -5.17 5.43
C HIS A 228 7.69 -4.36 5.61
N GLU A 229 6.85 -4.33 4.59
CA GLU A 229 5.55 -3.62 4.52
C GLU A 229 5.64 -2.10 4.72
N ILE A 230 6.63 -1.59 5.47
CA ILE A 230 6.81 -0.16 5.77
C ILE A 230 8.30 0.22 5.66
N ALA A 231 8.56 1.36 4.99
CA ALA A 231 9.84 2.07 5.08
C ALA A 231 9.60 3.48 5.62
N ASN A 232 10.17 3.78 6.79
CA ASN A 232 10.21 5.11 7.38
C ASN A 232 11.39 5.88 6.81
N ASP A 233 11.12 6.92 6.02
CA ASP A 233 12.15 7.63 5.27
C ASP A 233 12.02 9.16 5.41
N VAL A 234 12.98 9.88 4.80
CA VAL A 234 12.96 11.34 4.61
C VAL A 234 13.38 11.62 3.18
N VAL A 235 12.46 12.08 2.34
CA VAL A 235 12.68 12.38 0.92
C VAL A 235 12.62 13.88 0.70
N GLY A 236 13.67 14.48 0.18
CA GLY A 236 13.74 15.92 -0.03
C GLY A 236 13.46 16.75 1.25
N GLY A 237 13.83 16.20 2.41
CA GLY A 237 13.57 16.81 3.71
C GLY A 237 12.16 16.56 4.28
N ARG A 238 11.28 15.82 3.57
CA ARG A 238 9.94 15.46 4.03
C ARG A 238 9.94 14.06 4.66
N PRO A 239 9.57 13.90 5.94
CA PRO A 239 9.42 12.59 6.57
C PRO A 239 8.22 11.85 5.96
N VAL A 240 8.43 10.61 5.50
CA VAL A 240 7.39 9.81 4.84
C VAL A 240 7.40 8.36 5.30
N ALA A 241 6.22 7.73 5.33
CA ALA A 241 6.05 6.30 5.46
C ALA A 241 5.63 5.74 4.10
N VAL A 242 6.52 5.00 3.44
CA VAL A 242 6.21 4.26 2.22
C VAL A 242 5.71 2.89 2.62
N THR A 243 4.46 2.58 2.29
CA THR A 243 3.80 1.38 2.79
C THR A 243 3.35 0.47 1.65
N PHE A 244 3.34 -0.83 1.89
CA PHE A 244 2.78 -1.82 0.99
C PHE A 244 2.11 -2.94 1.78
N CYS A 245 0.82 -3.15 1.56
CA CYS A 245 0.08 -4.31 2.04
C CYS A 245 0.01 -5.38 0.94
N PRO A 246 0.77 -6.48 1.02
CA PRO A 246 0.76 -7.52 -0.02
C PRO A 246 -0.62 -8.16 -0.19
N LEU A 247 -1.36 -8.34 0.90
CA LEU A 247 -2.68 -8.99 0.87
C LEU A 247 -3.72 -8.15 0.12
N CYS A 248 -3.58 -6.82 0.12
CA CYS A 248 -4.46 -5.87 -0.57
C CYS A 248 -3.91 -5.38 -1.91
N ASN A 249 -2.65 -5.72 -2.23
CA ASN A 249 -1.88 -5.10 -3.31
C ASN A 249 -1.91 -3.56 -3.21
N SER A 250 -1.87 -3.03 -1.98
CA SER A 250 -2.06 -1.61 -1.68
C SER A 250 -0.73 -0.96 -1.36
N ALA A 251 -0.28 -0.05 -2.22
CA ALA A 251 0.91 0.78 -1.99
C ALA A 251 0.50 2.23 -1.79
N LEU A 252 0.83 2.81 -0.65
CA LEU A 252 0.51 4.19 -0.29
C LEU A 252 1.70 4.84 0.42
N VAL A 253 1.84 6.14 0.22
CA VAL A 253 2.83 6.96 0.94
C VAL A 253 2.09 7.95 1.81
N PHE A 254 2.51 8.07 3.07
CA PHE A 254 1.92 9.00 4.03
C PHE A 254 2.98 9.96 4.57
N ASP A 255 2.55 11.18 4.88
CA ASP A 255 3.34 12.10 5.68
C ASP A 255 3.47 11.55 7.11
N ARG A 256 4.68 11.59 7.67
CA ARG A 256 4.92 11.16 9.05
C ARG A 256 4.88 12.32 10.05
N GLU A 257 4.78 13.57 9.58
CA GLU A 257 4.52 14.70 10.47
C GLU A 257 3.04 14.72 10.86
N VAL A 258 2.75 14.29 12.06
CA VAL A 258 1.41 14.26 12.63
C VAL A 258 1.42 15.10 13.90
N LEU A 259 0.55 16.12 13.98
CA LEU A 259 0.45 17.00 15.14
C LEU A 259 1.77 17.74 15.49
N GLY A 260 2.60 18.03 14.50
CA GLY A 260 3.89 18.69 14.70
C GLY A 260 4.98 17.77 15.27
N ALA A 261 4.78 16.47 15.26
CA ALA A 261 5.78 15.46 15.62
C ALA A 261 5.99 14.47 14.48
N THR A 262 7.22 14.08 14.23
CA THR A 262 7.55 13.04 13.27
C THR A 262 7.36 11.67 13.93
N MET A 263 6.39 10.89 13.44
CA MET A 263 6.13 9.54 13.92
C MET A 263 6.95 8.49 13.17
N ARG A 264 7.25 7.40 13.84
CA ARG A 264 7.73 6.16 13.22
C ARG A 264 6.56 5.20 13.12
N PHE A 265 6.34 4.61 11.94
CA PHE A 265 5.30 3.60 11.75
C PHE A 265 5.87 2.19 11.75
N GLY A 266 5.15 1.27 12.37
CA GLY A 266 5.46 -0.15 12.44
C GLY A 266 4.28 -1.03 12.05
N VAL A 267 4.52 -2.34 11.94
CA VAL A 267 3.52 -3.36 11.61
C VAL A 267 2.92 -3.91 12.89
N SER A 268 1.61 -3.75 13.10
CA SER A 268 0.97 -4.19 14.34
C SER A 268 0.88 -5.72 14.46
N GLY A 269 0.95 -6.44 13.35
CA GLY A 269 0.66 -7.88 13.27
C GLY A 269 -0.82 -8.21 13.22
N ASN A 270 -1.69 -7.19 13.19
CA ASN A 270 -3.13 -7.33 13.04
C ASN A 270 -3.60 -6.81 11.69
N LEU A 271 -4.77 -7.28 11.26
CA LEU A 271 -5.41 -6.96 10.01
C LEU A 271 -6.88 -6.59 10.24
N ARG A 272 -7.44 -5.74 9.39
CA ARG A 272 -8.88 -5.50 9.26
C ARG A 272 -9.24 -5.53 7.79
N ASN A 273 -10.25 -6.32 7.42
CA ASN A 273 -10.60 -6.57 6.02
C ASN A 273 -9.40 -7.04 5.17
N SER A 274 -8.53 -7.89 5.76
CA SER A 274 -7.29 -8.36 5.12
C SER A 274 -6.21 -7.28 4.92
N ASP A 275 -6.48 -6.02 5.31
CA ASP A 275 -5.56 -4.91 5.17
C ASP A 275 -4.72 -4.69 6.41
N LEU A 276 -3.48 -4.28 6.20
CA LEU A 276 -2.48 -3.99 7.23
C LEU A 276 -2.99 -2.95 8.23
N ILE A 277 -2.86 -3.26 9.50
CA ILE A 277 -2.96 -2.27 10.57
C ILE A 277 -1.53 -1.87 10.98
N MET A 278 -1.18 -0.62 10.74
CA MET A 278 0.06 0.00 11.20
C MET A 278 -0.08 0.47 12.65
N TRP A 279 1.01 0.84 13.31
CA TRP A 279 1.02 1.51 14.60
C TRP A 279 2.09 2.60 14.61
N ASP A 280 1.92 3.67 15.40
CA ASP A 280 2.92 4.70 15.60
C ASP A 280 3.63 4.54 16.95
N ASP A 281 4.88 5.01 17.03
CA ASP A 281 5.75 4.88 18.20
C ASP A 281 5.50 5.93 19.29
N LEU A 282 4.74 6.99 19.01
CA LEU A 282 4.49 8.07 19.96
C LEU A 282 3.25 7.85 20.81
N THR A 283 2.16 7.36 20.17
CA THR A 283 0.86 7.18 20.84
C THR A 283 0.42 5.72 20.88
N GLU A 284 1.13 4.84 20.17
CA GLU A 284 0.70 3.46 19.90
C GLU A 284 -0.71 3.37 19.30
N THR A 285 -1.17 4.44 18.61
CA THR A 285 -2.43 4.39 17.84
C THR A 285 -2.30 3.40 16.70
N TRP A 286 -3.36 2.67 16.43
CA TRP A 286 -3.46 1.73 15.32
C TRP A 286 -4.10 2.40 14.11
N TRP A 287 -3.45 2.28 12.95
CA TRP A 287 -3.79 2.98 11.73
C TRP A 287 -4.13 1.99 10.62
N GLN A 288 -5.27 2.17 9.96
CA GLN A 288 -5.64 1.39 8.79
C GLN A 288 -4.80 1.84 7.59
N GLN A 289 -4.01 0.94 6.99
CA GLN A 289 -3.08 1.32 5.92
C GLN A 289 -3.80 1.86 4.68
N LEU A 290 -4.89 1.22 4.23
CA LEU A 290 -5.57 1.61 2.99
C LEU A 290 -6.23 2.99 3.07
N THR A 291 -6.75 3.38 4.24
CA THR A 291 -7.47 4.64 4.43
C THR A 291 -6.65 5.72 5.12
N GLY A 292 -5.54 5.37 5.77
CA GLY A 292 -4.79 6.27 6.64
C GLY A 292 -5.51 6.61 7.94
N GLU A 293 -6.65 5.98 8.27
CA GLU A 293 -7.44 6.28 9.46
C GLU A 293 -6.83 5.67 10.74
N GLY A 294 -6.64 6.46 11.78
CA GLY A 294 -6.42 5.96 13.13
C GLY A 294 -7.69 5.26 13.63
N ILE A 295 -7.61 3.96 13.88
CA ILE A 295 -8.79 3.14 14.18
C ILE A 295 -8.93 2.78 15.66
N VAL A 296 -7.82 2.70 16.40
CA VAL A 296 -7.80 2.41 17.84
C VAL A 296 -6.67 3.21 18.48
N GLY A 297 -6.92 3.87 19.59
CA GLY A 297 -5.93 4.64 20.33
C GLY A 297 -6.26 6.12 20.43
N ASP A 298 -5.34 6.90 20.96
CA ASP A 298 -5.56 8.33 21.25
C ASP A 298 -5.84 9.17 20.00
N LEU A 299 -5.37 8.71 18.85
CA LEU A 299 -5.62 9.35 17.54
C LEU A 299 -6.69 8.62 16.71
N ALA A 300 -7.58 7.84 17.35
CA ALA A 300 -8.70 7.22 16.65
C ALA A 300 -9.62 8.29 16.02
N GLY A 301 -9.89 8.14 14.70
CA GLY A 301 -10.67 9.10 13.91
C GLY A 301 -9.84 10.19 13.21
N TYR A 302 -8.53 10.26 13.47
CA TYR A 302 -7.59 11.05 12.67
C TYR A 302 -7.26 10.36 11.36
N PHE A 303 -6.77 11.12 10.38
CA PHE A 303 -6.28 10.58 9.12
C PHE A 303 -4.87 11.06 8.84
N LEU A 304 -4.01 10.15 8.45
CA LEU A 304 -2.70 10.48 7.89
C LEU A 304 -2.90 11.19 6.55
N ASP A 305 -2.02 12.14 6.22
CA ASP A 305 -1.98 12.79 4.92
C ASP A 305 -1.41 11.84 3.87
N PRO A 306 -2.22 11.34 2.92
CA PRO A 306 -1.71 10.53 1.83
C PRO A 306 -0.98 11.42 0.82
N LEU A 307 0.16 10.95 0.34
CA LEU A 307 0.99 11.68 -0.61
C LEU A 307 0.91 11.03 -1.99
N PRO A 308 0.81 11.83 -3.07
CA PRO A 308 0.83 11.27 -4.42
C PRO A 308 2.08 10.43 -4.66
N SER A 309 1.89 9.19 -5.04
CA SER A 309 2.94 8.23 -5.37
C SER A 309 2.51 7.38 -6.55
N GLN A 310 3.44 6.67 -7.17
CA GLN A 310 3.19 5.85 -8.34
C GLN A 310 3.66 4.42 -8.06
N LEU A 311 2.95 3.44 -8.60
CA LEU A 311 3.40 2.05 -8.64
C LEU A 311 3.61 1.66 -10.11
N ILE A 312 4.87 1.64 -10.56
CA ILE A 312 5.27 1.41 -11.95
C ILE A 312 6.39 0.37 -12.04
N GLY A 313 6.72 -0.06 -13.25
CA GLY A 313 7.88 -0.92 -13.51
C GLY A 313 9.20 -0.18 -13.26
N TYR A 314 10.20 -0.90 -12.81
CA TYR A 314 11.52 -0.32 -12.56
C TYR A 314 12.15 0.29 -13.83
N GLY A 315 11.95 -0.32 -15.00
CA GLY A 315 12.38 0.24 -16.27
C GLY A 315 11.73 1.59 -16.58
N GLU A 316 10.44 1.74 -16.29
CA GLU A 316 9.70 2.99 -16.43
C GLU A 316 10.21 4.07 -15.45
N PHE A 317 10.54 3.67 -14.22
CA PHE A 317 11.19 4.56 -13.26
C PHE A 317 12.52 5.08 -13.77
N LYS A 318 13.42 4.20 -14.24
CA LYS A 318 14.73 4.61 -14.78
C LYS A 318 14.60 5.58 -15.95
N ALA A 319 13.65 5.32 -16.83
CA ALA A 319 13.42 6.17 -18.01
C ALA A 319 12.91 7.56 -17.63
N SER A 320 12.01 7.64 -16.62
CA SER A 320 11.39 8.90 -16.20
C SER A 320 12.23 9.68 -15.18
N PHE A 321 13.03 9.00 -14.36
CA PHE A 321 13.80 9.59 -13.27
C PHE A 321 15.27 9.16 -13.31
N PRO A 322 16.07 9.64 -14.28
CA PRO A 322 17.45 9.16 -14.49
C PRO A 322 18.40 9.42 -13.31
N ASN A 323 18.07 10.39 -12.45
CA ASN A 323 18.79 10.70 -11.21
C ASN A 323 18.12 10.12 -9.95
N GLY A 324 17.07 9.34 -10.13
CA GLY A 324 16.34 8.72 -9.02
C GLY A 324 17.16 7.65 -8.32
N MET A 325 16.97 7.54 -7.01
CA MET A 325 17.66 6.55 -6.18
C MET A 325 16.73 5.38 -5.86
N VAL A 326 17.29 4.20 -5.71
CA VAL A 326 16.55 2.94 -5.46
C VAL A 326 16.86 2.44 -4.06
N LEU A 327 15.84 2.08 -3.29
CA LEU A 327 16.02 1.44 -1.99
C LEU A 327 16.86 0.16 -2.15
N GLY A 328 18.00 0.13 -1.48
CA GLY A 328 18.96 -0.97 -1.55
C GLY A 328 18.54 -2.18 -0.73
N ARG A 329 19.19 -3.32 -1.02
CA ARG A 329 18.97 -4.57 -0.27
C ARG A 329 19.67 -4.62 1.10
N ASP A 330 20.52 -3.62 1.41
CA ASP A 330 21.12 -3.48 2.75
C ASP A 330 20.13 -2.74 3.67
N THR A 331 19.18 -3.50 4.19
CA THR A 331 18.11 -3.02 5.08
C THR A 331 18.42 -3.29 6.56
N GLY A 332 19.57 -3.89 6.88
CA GLY A 332 19.89 -4.39 8.22
C GLY A 332 19.26 -5.76 8.53
N PHE A 333 18.45 -6.32 7.64
CA PHE A 333 17.78 -7.60 7.82
C PHE A 333 18.20 -8.61 6.76
N ARG A 334 18.25 -9.89 7.15
CA ARG A 334 18.47 -10.98 6.18
C ARG A 334 17.15 -11.47 5.65
N ARG A 335 16.87 -11.17 4.39
CA ARG A 335 15.67 -11.62 3.65
C ARG A 335 16.09 -12.11 2.26
N ASP A 336 15.28 -12.97 1.69
CA ASP A 336 15.48 -13.51 0.33
C ASP A 336 14.80 -12.55 -0.69
N TYR A 337 15.34 -11.33 -0.81
CA TYR A 337 14.80 -10.31 -1.71
C TYR A 337 14.78 -10.80 -3.16
N GLY A 338 13.70 -10.47 -3.89
CA GLY A 338 13.40 -11.01 -5.22
C GLY A 338 12.53 -12.27 -5.16
N ARG A 339 12.50 -12.96 -4.01
CA ARG A 339 11.60 -14.06 -3.77
C ARG A 339 10.30 -13.56 -3.14
N ASN A 340 9.19 -13.87 -3.80
CA ASN A 340 7.85 -13.57 -3.32
C ASN A 340 7.48 -14.52 -2.15
N PRO A 341 7.16 -13.99 -0.94
CA PRO A 341 6.67 -14.82 0.17
C PRO A 341 5.20 -15.27 -0.01
N TYR A 342 4.47 -14.71 -0.99
CA TYR A 342 3.06 -14.94 -1.28
C TYR A 342 2.82 -15.52 -2.69
N PRO A 343 3.55 -16.58 -3.15
CA PRO A 343 3.47 -17.03 -4.53
C PRO A 343 2.05 -17.52 -4.89
N GLY A 344 1.51 -17.02 -6.00
CA GLY A 344 0.17 -17.35 -6.49
C GLY A 344 -0.99 -16.69 -5.76
N TYR A 345 -0.71 -15.72 -4.85
CA TYR A 345 -1.76 -15.06 -4.07
C TYR A 345 -2.74 -14.30 -4.96
N ASP A 346 -2.27 -13.61 -6.00
CA ASP A 346 -3.11 -12.83 -6.92
C ASP A 346 -3.92 -13.68 -7.91
N ALA A 347 -3.62 -14.99 -8.02
CA ALA A 347 -4.39 -15.95 -8.78
C ALA A 347 -5.38 -16.73 -7.92
N ALA A 348 -5.37 -16.55 -6.59
CA ALA A 348 -6.24 -17.26 -5.67
C ALA A 348 -7.72 -16.98 -6.00
N ARG A 349 -8.50 -18.06 -6.07
CA ARG A 349 -9.94 -18.02 -6.26
C ARG A 349 -10.61 -18.26 -4.92
N GLY A 350 -11.53 -17.39 -4.53
CA GLY A 350 -12.27 -17.52 -3.29
C GLY A 350 -12.14 -16.30 -2.38
N SER A 351 -12.41 -16.48 -1.09
CA SER A 351 -12.32 -15.41 -0.10
C SER A 351 -10.86 -15.05 0.17
N PRO A 352 -10.51 -13.76 0.17
CA PRO A 352 -9.15 -13.32 0.53
C PRO A 352 -8.76 -13.75 1.94
N PHE A 353 -7.46 -13.85 2.19
CA PHE A 353 -6.93 -14.27 3.49
C PHE A 353 -7.38 -13.32 4.60
N LEU A 354 -7.95 -13.87 5.68
CA LEU A 354 -8.49 -13.12 6.84
C LEU A 354 -9.50 -12.00 6.47
N PHE A 355 -10.20 -12.14 5.34
CA PHE A 355 -11.32 -11.29 4.99
C PHE A 355 -12.62 -11.89 5.53
N ARG A 356 -13.40 -11.11 6.30
CA ARG A 356 -14.67 -11.52 6.89
C ARG A 356 -15.86 -10.68 6.41
N GLY A 357 -15.59 -9.66 5.59
CA GLY A 357 -16.64 -8.83 4.98
C GLY A 357 -17.42 -9.56 3.89
N GLU A 358 -18.46 -8.93 3.40
CA GLU A 358 -19.12 -9.36 2.18
C GLU A 358 -18.28 -8.96 0.97
N LEU A 359 -18.09 -9.90 0.03
CA LEU A 359 -17.39 -9.62 -1.20
C LEU A 359 -18.31 -8.86 -2.15
N ASP A 360 -17.82 -7.76 -2.69
CA ASP A 360 -18.48 -7.03 -3.74
C ASP A 360 -18.28 -7.77 -5.08
N ASP A 361 -19.39 -8.19 -5.69
CA ASP A 361 -19.42 -9.03 -6.89
C ASP A 361 -19.36 -8.24 -8.21
N ARG A 362 -19.26 -6.90 -8.14
CA ARG A 362 -19.12 -6.05 -9.33
C ARG A 362 -17.86 -6.37 -10.14
N LEU A 363 -16.76 -6.86 -9.46
CA LEU A 363 -15.56 -7.42 -10.08
C LEU A 363 -15.15 -8.70 -9.33
N ARG A 364 -14.18 -9.44 -9.91
CA ARG A 364 -13.50 -10.51 -9.17
C ARG A 364 -12.71 -9.93 -8.01
N SER A 365 -12.69 -10.60 -6.86
CA SER A 365 -12.01 -10.10 -5.65
C SER A 365 -10.54 -9.71 -5.88
N GLY A 366 -9.79 -10.51 -6.63
CA GLY A 366 -8.38 -10.26 -6.98
C GLY A 366 -8.17 -9.40 -8.24
N GLU A 367 -9.22 -8.79 -8.82
CA GLU A 367 -9.05 -7.81 -9.90
C GLU A 367 -8.32 -6.58 -9.36
N ARG A 368 -7.34 -6.06 -10.12
CA ARG A 368 -6.66 -4.82 -9.76
C ARG A 368 -7.47 -3.63 -10.23
N VAL A 369 -7.44 -2.58 -9.44
CA VAL A 369 -8.06 -1.30 -9.78
C VAL A 369 -7.09 -0.17 -9.48
N VAL A 370 -7.08 0.89 -10.30
CA VAL A 370 -6.58 2.20 -9.89
C VAL A 370 -7.71 2.87 -9.12
N ALA A 371 -7.46 3.28 -7.90
CA ALA A 371 -8.49 3.89 -7.07
C ALA A 371 -8.11 5.32 -6.67
N ILE A 372 -9.10 6.20 -6.70
CA ILE A 372 -9.00 7.64 -6.42
C ILE A 372 -10.14 8.03 -5.50
N GLU A 373 -9.87 8.84 -4.48
CA GLU A 373 -10.91 9.52 -3.70
C GLU A 373 -10.58 11.01 -3.67
N ILE A 374 -11.49 11.83 -4.21
CA ILE A 374 -11.36 13.29 -4.26
C ILE A 374 -12.69 13.91 -3.87
N GLY A 375 -12.67 14.80 -2.88
CA GLY A 375 -13.86 15.57 -2.51
C GLY A 375 -15.05 14.73 -2.03
N GLY A 376 -14.81 13.51 -1.56
CA GLY A 376 -15.83 12.56 -1.12
C GLY A 376 -16.37 11.66 -2.24
N GLU A 377 -15.91 11.83 -3.50
CA GLU A 377 -16.20 10.89 -4.59
C GLU A 377 -15.07 9.86 -4.69
N ALA A 378 -15.41 8.58 -4.50
CA ALA A 378 -14.51 7.45 -4.68
C ALA A 378 -14.75 6.80 -6.05
N VAL A 379 -13.69 6.53 -6.79
CA VAL A 379 -13.76 5.91 -8.12
C VAL A 379 -12.69 4.83 -8.24
N ALA A 380 -13.06 3.69 -8.84
CA ALA A 380 -12.16 2.60 -9.16
C ALA A 380 -12.18 2.31 -10.66
N TYR A 381 -10.99 2.26 -11.27
CA TYR A 381 -10.80 1.92 -12.69
C TYR A 381 -10.23 0.52 -12.78
N ALA A 382 -11.01 -0.43 -13.33
CA ALA A 382 -10.58 -1.82 -13.45
C ALA A 382 -9.39 -1.95 -14.41
N PHE A 383 -8.37 -2.71 -14.03
CA PHE A 383 -7.20 -2.97 -14.90
C PHE A 383 -7.59 -3.64 -16.21
N THR A 384 -8.57 -4.53 -16.20
CA THR A 384 -9.11 -5.14 -17.41
C THR A 384 -9.67 -4.12 -18.39
N HIS A 385 -10.30 -3.06 -17.89
CA HIS A 385 -10.76 -1.95 -18.72
C HIS A 385 -9.57 -1.10 -19.20
N LEU A 386 -8.70 -0.68 -18.29
CA LEU A 386 -7.51 0.11 -18.62
C LEU A 386 -6.64 -0.57 -19.66
N GLN A 387 -6.45 -1.89 -19.55
CA GLN A 387 -5.74 -2.70 -20.54
C GLN A 387 -6.37 -2.60 -21.94
N SER A 388 -7.69 -2.49 -22.03
CA SER A 388 -8.40 -2.42 -23.31
C SER A 388 -8.35 -1.05 -23.98
N VAL A 389 -8.26 0.03 -23.18
CA VAL A 389 -8.35 1.41 -23.67
C VAL A 389 -7.04 2.21 -23.54
N GLY A 390 -6.11 1.78 -22.71
CA GLY A 390 -4.81 2.43 -22.45
C GLY A 390 -4.89 3.74 -21.66
N VAL A 391 -5.95 4.52 -21.81
CA VAL A 391 -6.16 5.84 -21.17
C VAL A 391 -7.63 6.04 -20.83
N VAL A 392 -7.91 6.58 -19.66
CA VAL A 392 -9.23 7.08 -19.30
C VAL A 392 -9.13 8.55 -18.90
N ASN A 393 -9.88 9.42 -19.59
CA ASN A 393 -10.08 10.82 -19.21
C ASN A 393 -11.39 10.91 -18.44
N ASP A 394 -11.37 11.45 -17.22
CA ASP A 394 -12.53 11.48 -16.32
C ASP A 394 -12.59 12.80 -15.52
N VAL A 395 -13.59 12.91 -14.66
CA VAL A 395 -13.73 13.94 -13.63
C VAL A 395 -14.09 13.24 -12.33
N VAL A 396 -13.34 13.49 -11.27
CA VAL A 396 -13.55 12.93 -9.93
C VAL A 396 -13.60 14.08 -8.93
N GLY A 397 -14.66 14.16 -8.15
CA GLY A 397 -14.87 15.25 -7.19
C GLY A 397 -14.79 16.65 -7.81
N GLY A 398 -15.13 16.78 -9.08
CA GLY A 398 -15.02 18.02 -9.84
C GLY A 398 -13.64 18.31 -10.44
N LEU A 399 -12.61 17.51 -10.14
CA LEU A 399 -11.27 17.62 -10.70
C LEU A 399 -11.16 16.82 -12.01
N PRO A 400 -10.78 17.42 -13.16
CA PRO A 400 -10.42 16.70 -14.36
C PRO A 400 -9.19 15.84 -14.12
N VAL A 401 -9.31 14.51 -14.31
CA VAL A 401 -8.24 13.53 -14.11
C VAL A 401 -7.99 12.72 -15.37
N VAL A 402 -6.81 12.17 -15.48
CA VAL A 402 -6.45 11.13 -16.47
C VAL A 402 -5.88 9.93 -15.73
N VAL A 403 -6.23 8.73 -16.18
CA VAL A 403 -5.61 7.48 -15.74
C VAL A 403 -4.89 6.85 -16.92
N PHE A 404 -3.58 6.73 -16.81
CA PHE A 404 -2.70 6.04 -17.76
C PHE A 404 -2.54 4.58 -17.38
N TRP A 405 -2.33 3.73 -18.37
CA TRP A 405 -2.04 2.32 -18.15
C TRP A 405 -0.90 1.82 -19.05
N SER A 406 0.03 1.08 -18.46
CA SER A 406 1.17 0.47 -19.13
C SER A 406 1.18 -1.06 -18.87
N PRO A 407 1.50 -1.90 -19.90
CA PRO A 407 1.29 -3.35 -19.82
C PRO A 407 2.38 -4.14 -19.10
N GLU A 408 3.61 -3.63 -18.97
CA GLU A 408 4.78 -4.49 -18.76
C GLU A 408 5.10 -4.84 -17.31
N THR A 409 4.54 -4.13 -16.34
CA THR A 409 4.87 -4.33 -14.92
C THR A 409 4.45 -5.71 -14.43
N ALA A 410 5.39 -6.43 -13.81
CA ALA A 410 5.18 -7.77 -13.26
C ALA A 410 4.37 -7.73 -11.95
N SER A 411 3.69 -8.83 -11.66
CA SER A 411 3.03 -8.99 -10.37
C SER A 411 4.04 -9.34 -9.26
N ALA A 412 4.04 -8.59 -8.16
CA ALA A 412 4.83 -8.96 -6.97
C ALA A 412 4.29 -10.22 -6.24
N LEU A 413 3.09 -10.73 -6.61
CA LEU A 413 2.34 -11.73 -5.85
C LEU A 413 2.02 -13.01 -6.64
N ASP A 414 2.55 -13.16 -7.86
CA ASP A 414 2.28 -14.29 -8.76
C ASP A 414 3.33 -15.40 -8.61
N ALA A 415 4.45 -15.27 -9.29
CA ALA A 415 5.50 -16.28 -9.32
C ALA A 415 6.37 -16.26 -8.04
N ARG A 416 7.15 -17.33 -7.85
CA ARG A 416 8.11 -17.43 -6.73
C ARG A 416 9.23 -16.39 -6.86
N ALA A 417 9.80 -16.19 -8.04
CA ALA A 417 10.68 -15.07 -8.35
C ALA A 417 9.82 -13.96 -8.98
N ILE A 418 9.89 -12.75 -8.44
CA ILE A 418 9.05 -11.63 -8.91
C ILE A 418 9.40 -11.28 -10.36
N ALA A 419 10.67 -11.34 -10.74
CA ALA A 419 11.13 -11.11 -12.12
C ALA A 419 10.50 -12.07 -13.14
N ASP A 420 10.15 -13.31 -12.73
CA ASP A 420 9.51 -14.32 -13.58
C ASP A 420 7.97 -14.23 -13.59
N ALA A 421 7.39 -13.29 -12.85
CA ALA A 421 5.94 -13.19 -12.69
C ALA A 421 5.26 -12.68 -13.98
N LYS A 422 3.98 -13.00 -14.10
CA LYS A 422 3.15 -12.49 -15.20
C LYS A 422 3.10 -10.96 -15.19
N ALA A 423 3.02 -10.35 -16.37
CA ALA A 423 2.70 -8.95 -16.51
C ALA A 423 1.25 -8.69 -16.06
N VAL A 424 1.06 -7.66 -15.26
CA VAL A 424 -0.25 -7.20 -14.81
C VAL A 424 -0.47 -5.73 -15.15
N GLY A 425 0.60 -5.02 -15.52
CA GLY A 425 0.59 -3.62 -15.85
C GLY A 425 0.65 -2.69 -14.65
N SER A 426 0.75 -1.41 -14.95
CA SER A 426 0.71 -0.29 -14.01
C SER A 426 -0.39 0.69 -14.38
N GLY A 427 -1.11 1.19 -13.38
CA GLY A 427 -2.07 2.27 -13.58
C GLY A 427 -1.67 3.49 -12.73
N VAL A 428 -1.60 4.67 -13.34
CA VAL A 428 -1.17 5.91 -12.70
C VAL A 428 -2.15 7.03 -13.05
N ALA A 429 -2.52 7.85 -12.05
CA ALA A 429 -3.48 8.93 -12.23
C ALA A 429 -2.87 10.31 -11.98
N PHE A 430 -3.32 11.29 -12.79
CA PHE A 430 -2.91 12.69 -12.70
C PHE A 430 -4.10 13.62 -12.90
N GLY A 431 -3.97 14.85 -12.41
CA GLY A 431 -4.78 15.96 -12.89
C GLY A 431 -4.42 16.29 -14.34
N ARG A 432 -5.40 16.68 -15.15
CA ARG A 432 -5.17 16.99 -16.57
C ARG A 432 -5.38 18.47 -16.93
N GLU A 433 -5.35 19.35 -15.93
CA GLU A 433 -5.33 20.79 -16.17
C GLU A 433 -3.88 21.30 -16.18
N VAL A 434 -3.43 21.80 -17.35
CA VAL A 434 -2.08 22.28 -17.58
C VAL A 434 -2.15 23.66 -18.24
N ALA A 435 -1.49 24.66 -17.65
CA ALA A 435 -1.43 26.03 -18.16
C ALA A 435 -2.81 26.63 -18.52
N GLY A 436 -3.84 26.33 -17.71
CA GLY A 436 -5.21 26.83 -17.89
C GLY A 436 -6.00 26.10 -18.99
N ARG A 437 -5.53 24.93 -19.44
CA ARG A 437 -6.21 24.05 -20.40
C ARG A 437 -6.46 22.69 -19.78
N THR A 438 -7.63 22.13 -20.03
CA THR A 438 -7.92 20.74 -19.74
C THR A 438 -7.47 19.89 -20.93
N LEU A 439 -6.45 19.06 -20.73
CA LEU A 439 -5.91 18.18 -21.79
C LEU A 439 -6.76 16.91 -21.93
N THR A 440 -6.84 16.40 -23.15
CA THR A 440 -7.50 15.13 -23.49
C THR A 440 -6.47 14.16 -24.06
N PHE A 441 -6.27 13.06 -23.38
CA PHE A 441 -5.21 12.10 -23.69
C PHE A 441 -5.73 10.92 -24.51
N GLU A 442 -4.87 10.43 -25.40
CA GLU A 442 -5.05 9.21 -26.20
C GLU A 442 -3.86 8.27 -25.98
N PRO A 443 -4.08 6.94 -26.06
CA PRO A 443 -2.97 6.00 -26.00
C PRO A 443 -2.12 6.08 -27.27
N GLY A 444 -0.81 5.97 -27.11
CA GLY A 444 0.17 5.84 -28.19
C GLY A 444 0.96 4.54 -28.07
N ASP A 445 2.01 4.40 -28.86
CA ASP A 445 2.90 3.25 -28.81
C ASP A 445 3.94 3.41 -27.68
N GLY A 446 3.63 2.87 -26.51
CA GLY A 446 4.47 2.98 -25.30
C GLY A 446 4.47 4.37 -24.63
N ALA A 447 3.60 5.29 -25.06
CA ALA A 447 3.46 6.65 -24.52
C ALA A 447 2.02 7.14 -24.67
N PHE A 448 1.75 8.37 -24.24
CA PHE A 448 0.44 8.99 -24.33
C PHE A 448 0.54 10.31 -25.09
N THR A 449 -0.50 10.73 -25.80
CA THR A 449 -0.51 11.99 -26.54
C THR A 449 -1.69 12.83 -26.13
N ASP A 450 -1.51 14.14 -25.86
CA ASP A 450 -2.63 15.05 -25.69
C ASP A 450 -3.10 15.60 -27.03
N ARG A 451 -4.40 15.77 -27.21
CA ARG A 451 -5.03 16.28 -28.43
C ARG A 451 -4.79 17.76 -28.65
N GLU A 452 -4.70 18.52 -27.56
CA GLU A 452 -4.68 19.99 -27.59
C GLU A 452 -3.34 20.53 -28.06
N THR A 453 -2.24 19.81 -27.81
CA THR A 453 -0.89 20.27 -28.20
C THR A 453 -0.11 19.25 -29.02
N GLY A 454 -0.55 17.97 -29.04
CA GLY A 454 0.16 16.87 -29.67
C GLY A 454 1.45 16.49 -28.94
N SER A 455 1.62 16.90 -27.69
CA SER A 455 2.79 16.51 -26.90
C SER A 455 2.70 15.05 -26.49
N THR A 456 3.86 14.41 -26.36
CA THR A 456 4.00 13.01 -25.94
C THR A 456 4.34 12.94 -24.46
N TRP A 457 3.68 12.03 -23.72
CA TRP A 457 3.76 11.92 -22.27
C TRP A 457 4.18 10.52 -21.83
N SER A 458 5.02 10.45 -20.81
CA SER A 458 5.40 9.19 -20.16
C SER A 458 4.30 8.71 -19.20
N ILE A 459 4.41 7.44 -18.76
CA ILE A 459 3.55 6.90 -17.69
C ILE A 459 3.72 7.66 -16.37
N ALA A 460 4.86 8.29 -16.14
CA ALA A 460 5.14 9.11 -14.97
C ALA A 460 4.53 10.52 -15.06
N GLY A 461 3.79 10.85 -16.14
CA GLY A 461 3.09 12.12 -16.31
C GLY A 461 3.97 13.27 -16.75
N GLU A 462 5.17 13.03 -17.25
CA GLU A 462 6.05 14.03 -17.84
C GLU A 462 5.85 14.11 -19.36
N ALA A 463 5.75 15.31 -19.91
CA ALA A 463 5.81 15.54 -21.33
C ALA A 463 7.25 15.35 -21.82
N VAL A 464 7.49 14.26 -22.56
CA VAL A 464 8.83 13.87 -23.05
C VAL A 464 9.15 14.41 -24.44
N ALA A 465 8.14 14.95 -25.14
CA ALA A 465 8.31 15.61 -26.46
C ALA A 465 7.13 16.53 -26.75
N GLY A 466 7.34 17.49 -27.66
CA GLY A 466 6.30 18.37 -28.18
C GLY A 466 6.28 19.75 -27.53
N ALA A 467 5.15 20.45 -27.66
CA ALA A 467 5.03 21.84 -27.21
C ALA A 467 5.07 21.99 -25.67
N LEU A 468 4.79 20.92 -24.93
CA LEU A 468 4.80 20.90 -23.47
C LEU A 468 5.98 20.12 -22.89
N GLU A 469 7.02 19.82 -23.68
CA GLU A 469 8.21 19.08 -23.22
C GLU A 469 8.76 19.63 -21.89
N GLY A 470 9.03 18.75 -20.93
CA GLY A 470 9.50 19.06 -19.57
C GLY A 470 8.40 19.47 -18.58
N ILE A 471 7.14 19.55 -19.03
CA ILE A 471 6.01 19.82 -18.12
C ILE A 471 5.57 18.53 -17.42
N GLN A 472 5.32 18.61 -16.12
CA GLN A 472 4.78 17.54 -15.31
C GLN A 472 3.28 17.74 -15.09
N LEU A 473 2.47 16.68 -15.28
CA LEU A 473 1.06 16.69 -14.89
C LEU A 473 0.90 16.86 -13.38
N PRO A 474 -0.13 17.58 -12.93
CA PRO A 474 -0.42 17.71 -11.50
C PRO A 474 -0.63 16.33 -10.85
N PRO A 475 0.12 16.02 -9.79
CA PRO A 475 -0.03 14.72 -9.12
C PRO A 475 -1.39 14.61 -8.42
N VAL A 476 -1.96 13.40 -8.42
CA VAL A 476 -3.20 13.04 -7.74
C VAL A 476 -2.94 11.85 -6.81
N VAL A 477 -3.47 11.92 -5.59
CA VAL A 477 -3.42 10.78 -4.68
C VAL A 477 -4.25 9.64 -5.27
N HIS A 478 -3.61 8.53 -5.55
CA HIS A 478 -4.21 7.30 -6.07
C HIS A 478 -3.39 6.11 -5.63
N ALA A 479 -3.95 4.92 -5.71
CA ALA A 479 -3.19 3.69 -5.51
C ALA A 479 -3.80 2.53 -6.30
N ASN A 480 -3.00 1.48 -6.46
CA ASN A 480 -3.43 0.24 -7.08
C ASN A 480 -3.79 -0.76 -5.99
N HIS A 481 -5.04 -1.24 -6.00
CA HIS A 481 -5.55 -2.18 -5.00
C HIS A 481 -6.14 -3.43 -5.66
N PHE A 482 -6.28 -4.50 -4.90
CA PHE A 482 -7.25 -5.52 -5.23
C PHE A 482 -8.66 -5.00 -4.97
N TRP A 483 -9.61 -5.37 -5.84
CA TRP A 483 -10.99 -4.92 -5.78
C TRP A 483 -11.65 -5.16 -4.42
N PHE A 484 -11.48 -6.38 -3.85
CA PHE A 484 -12.07 -6.69 -2.55
C PHE A 484 -11.63 -5.72 -1.45
N ALA A 485 -10.36 -5.32 -1.48
CA ALA A 485 -9.80 -4.43 -0.47
C ALA A 485 -10.36 -3.02 -0.60
N TRP A 486 -10.36 -2.47 -1.82
CA TRP A 486 -10.94 -1.15 -2.05
C TRP A 486 -12.43 -1.10 -1.73
N ALA A 487 -13.22 -2.05 -2.25
CA ALA A 487 -14.68 -2.09 -2.06
C ALA A 487 -15.08 -2.26 -0.60
N ALA A 488 -14.27 -2.93 0.23
CA ALA A 488 -14.53 -3.09 1.66
C ALA A 488 -14.49 -1.77 2.45
N PHE A 489 -13.70 -0.79 1.99
CA PHE A 489 -13.60 0.52 2.63
C PHE A 489 -14.40 1.61 1.90
N TYR A 490 -14.66 1.41 0.60
CA TYR A 490 -15.41 2.33 -0.26
C TYR A 490 -16.53 1.59 -1.02
N PRO A 491 -17.55 1.07 -0.33
CA PRO A 491 -18.60 0.25 -0.95
C PRO A 491 -19.42 1.01 -2.02
N GLU A 492 -19.58 2.31 -1.84
CA GLU A 492 -20.31 3.18 -2.78
C GLU A 492 -19.43 3.71 -3.93
N THR A 493 -18.21 3.18 -4.08
CA THR A 493 -17.28 3.63 -5.12
C THR A 493 -17.91 3.48 -6.52
N ARG A 494 -17.73 4.51 -7.36
CA ARG A 494 -18.04 4.43 -8.79
C ARG A 494 -17.02 3.50 -9.45
N LEU A 495 -17.51 2.58 -10.26
CA LEU A 495 -16.68 1.60 -10.95
C LEU A 495 -16.67 1.85 -12.46
N VAL A 496 -15.46 1.98 -13.03
CA VAL A 496 -15.20 2.08 -14.46
C VAL A 496 -14.62 0.75 -14.94
N LYS A 497 -15.41 0.04 -15.79
CA LYS A 497 -15.10 -1.31 -16.26
C LYS A 497 -15.62 -1.56 -17.67
#